data_6cb61072bbf32b111c151433161a4c4e
#
_entry.id   6cb61072bbf32b111c151433161a4c4e
#
_cell.length_a   1.000
_cell.length_b   1.000
_cell.length_c   1.000
_cell.angle_alpha   90.00
_cell.angle_beta   90.00
_cell.angle_gamma   90.00
#
_symmetry.space_group_name_H-M   'P 1'
#
loop_
_entity.id
_entity.type
_entity.pdbx_description
1 polymer ?
#
loop_
_entity_poly.entity_id
_entity_poly.type
_entity_poly.pdbx_seq_one_letter_code
_entity_poly.pdbx_strand_id
1 'polypeptide(L)'
;MGSFYLTQERADYLIKVLKILKSKGKVISFPSPTQQEIIEAESDDLNKDKFMFYINRKGQYNLKCTYLSRYNNTYNLLRIDINGPPHDNPDGTTVNCPHIHIYKEGYNLSWAYPLGSKIETNPKDLIQVLIDF
;
A
#
# COMPACT_ATOMS: atom_id res chain seq x y z
N MET A 1 -14.51 15.44 -18.67
CA MET A 1 -13.98 15.38 -18.06
C MET A 1 -13.17 14.56 -17.80
N GLY A 2 -12.46 14.74 -17.81
CA GLY A 2 -11.58 14.11 -17.52
C GLY A 2 -11.53 12.94 -17.11
N SER A 3 -10.89 12.42 -17.35
CA SER A 3 -10.80 11.29 -16.95
C SER A 3 -10.01 11.19 -15.82
N PHE A 4 -10.59 10.80 -14.81
CA PHE A 4 -9.94 10.39 -13.64
C PHE A 4 -9.55 8.94 -13.71
N TYR A 5 -9.24 8.48 -14.91
CA TYR A 5 -8.93 7.09 -15.16
C TYR A 5 -7.42 6.89 -15.14
N LEU A 6 -6.92 6.07 -14.25
CA LEU A 6 -5.49 5.79 -14.17
C LEU A 6 -5.15 4.59 -15.05
N THR A 7 -4.32 4.80 -16.07
CA THR A 7 -3.89 3.73 -16.97
C THR A 7 -2.94 2.77 -16.25
N GLN A 8 -2.87 1.52 -16.71
CA GLN A 8 -1.96 0.53 -16.14
C GLN A 8 -0.50 0.98 -16.28
N GLU A 9 -0.14 1.55 -17.41
CA GLU A 9 1.22 2.05 -17.64
C GLU A 9 1.61 3.12 -16.62
N ARG A 10 0.71 4.08 -16.38
CA ARG A 10 0.94 5.15 -15.40
C ARG A 10 0.98 4.58 -13.99
N ALA A 11 0.08 3.66 -13.66
CA ALA A 11 0.07 3.02 -12.35
C ALA A 11 1.37 2.27 -12.08
N ASP A 12 1.84 1.50 -13.05
CA ASP A 12 3.09 0.76 -12.93
C ASP A 12 4.29 1.69 -12.68
N TYR A 13 4.33 2.81 -13.38
CA TYR A 13 5.35 3.82 -13.15
C TYR A 13 5.28 4.39 -11.73
N LEU A 14 4.08 4.76 -11.28
CA LEU A 14 3.88 5.35 -9.95
C LEU A 14 4.20 4.37 -8.82
N ILE A 15 3.99 3.09 -9.04
CA ILE A 15 4.35 2.06 -8.06
C ILE A 15 5.87 1.93 -7.95
N LYS A 16 6.58 1.98 -9.08
CA LYS A 16 8.02 1.73 -9.12
C LYS A 16 8.90 2.93 -8.87
N VAL A 17 8.40 4.14 -9.10
CA VAL A 17 9.22 5.35 -8.99
C VAL A 17 9.74 5.52 -7.55
N LEU A 18 11.00 5.93 -7.44
CA LEU A 18 11.62 6.20 -6.15
C LEU A 18 10.92 7.38 -5.47
N LYS A 19 10.59 7.24 -4.20
CA LYS A 19 9.85 8.22 -3.43
C LYS A 19 10.68 8.74 -2.27
N ILE A 20 10.59 10.04 -2.03
CA ILE A 20 11.30 10.71 -0.94
C ILE A 20 10.27 11.18 0.08
N LEU A 21 10.50 10.86 1.35
CA LEU A 21 9.60 11.27 2.42
C LEU A 21 9.72 12.77 2.67
N LYS A 22 8.58 13.45 2.78
CA LYS A 22 8.56 14.89 3.09
C LYS A 22 8.98 15.18 4.53
N SER A 23 8.86 14.19 5.39
CA SER A 23 9.29 14.33 6.78
C SER A 23 10.77 14.03 6.97
N LYS A 24 11.57 14.31 5.96
CA LYS A 24 13.01 14.04 5.99
C LYS A 24 13.66 14.61 7.26
N GLY A 25 14.40 13.77 7.96
CA GLY A 25 15.04 14.16 9.22
C GLY A 25 14.15 14.08 10.44
N LYS A 26 12.87 13.78 10.30
CA LYS A 26 11.95 13.59 11.42
C LYS A 26 11.81 12.11 11.75
N VAL A 27 11.54 11.82 13.01
CA VAL A 27 11.22 10.46 13.44
C VAL A 27 9.80 10.12 12.99
N ILE A 28 9.65 9.00 12.30
CA ILE A 28 8.33 8.47 11.92
C ILE A 28 7.98 7.39 12.92
N SER A 29 6.88 7.60 13.66
CA SER A 29 6.44 6.64 14.66
C SER A 29 5.57 5.58 14.04
N PHE A 30 5.89 4.30 14.26
CA PHE A 30 5.02 3.21 13.86
C PHE A 30 3.80 3.20 14.81
N PRO A 31 2.56 3.13 14.27
CA PRO A 31 1.38 3.26 15.12
C PRO A 31 1.20 2.06 16.05
N SER A 32 0.69 2.35 17.24
CA SER A 32 0.29 1.31 18.20
C SER A 32 -1.04 0.66 17.75
N PRO A 33 -1.41 -0.51 18.29
CA PRO A 33 -2.72 -1.10 17.99
C PRO A 33 -3.85 -0.09 18.16
N THR A 34 -4.84 -0.13 17.27
CA THR A 34 -6.00 0.76 17.17
C THR A 34 -5.68 2.17 16.64
N GLN A 35 -4.43 2.46 16.29
CA GLN A 35 -4.01 3.76 15.79
C GLN A 35 -3.65 3.74 14.30
N GLN A 36 -3.46 4.93 13.74
CA GLN A 36 -3.11 5.11 12.34
C GLN A 36 -1.97 6.14 12.23
N GLU A 37 -1.11 5.96 11.24
CA GLU A 37 -0.09 6.93 10.87
C GLU A 37 -0.21 7.24 9.39
N ILE A 38 0.04 8.49 9.01
CA ILE A 38 0.01 8.94 7.63
C ILE A 38 1.36 9.55 7.29
N ILE A 39 1.97 9.09 6.21
CA ILE A 39 3.30 9.54 5.77
C ILE A 39 3.16 10.14 4.37
N GLU A 40 3.66 11.38 4.19
CA GLU A 40 3.68 12.04 2.89
C GLU A 40 5.01 11.79 2.21
N ALA A 41 4.96 11.61 0.88
CA ALA A 41 6.14 11.42 0.06
C ALA A 41 5.93 12.03 -1.33
N GLU A 42 7.01 12.21 -2.08
CA GLU A 42 6.94 12.61 -3.47
C GLU A 42 7.95 11.84 -4.30
N SER A 43 7.73 11.76 -5.61
CA SER A 43 8.65 11.03 -6.48
C SER A 43 9.99 11.77 -6.58
N ASP A 44 11.07 10.98 -6.73
CA ASP A 44 12.42 11.52 -6.87
C ASP A 44 12.74 11.74 -8.35
N ASP A 45 11.90 12.53 -9.01
CA ASP A 45 12.11 12.92 -10.41
C ASP A 45 11.53 14.32 -10.63
N LEU A 46 11.59 14.80 -11.86
CA LEU A 46 11.12 16.15 -12.18
C LEU A 46 9.61 16.31 -12.04
N ASN A 47 8.86 15.21 -12.06
CA ASN A 47 7.40 15.28 -11.98
C ASN A 47 6.91 15.61 -10.57
N LYS A 48 7.65 15.23 -9.54
CA LYS A 48 7.28 15.47 -8.14
C LYS A 48 5.87 15.00 -7.83
N ASP A 49 5.52 13.81 -8.31
CA ASP A 49 4.22 13.20 -8.00
C ASP A 49 4.07 13.00 -6.50
N LYS A 50 2.87 13.25 -5.98
CA LYS A 50 2.62 13.20 -4.54
C LYS A 50 1.99 11.88 -4.14
N PHE A 51 2.46 11.34 -3.03
CA PHE A 51 1.98 10.07 -2.49
C PHE A 51 1.65 10.22 -1.01
N MET A 52 0.67 9.42 -0.56
CA MET A 52 0.33 9.29 0.85
C MET A 52 0.42 7.81 1.21
N PHE A 53 1.10 7.51 2.31
CA PHE A 53 1.16 6.16 2.84
C PHE A 53 0.39 6.13 4.15
N TYR A 54 -0.57 5.22 4.23
CA TYR A 54 -1.39 5.05 5.42
C TYR A 54 -1.02 3.72 6.08
N ILE A 55 -0.73 3.76 7.37
CA ILE A 55 -0.49 2.57 8.16
C ILE A 55 -1.60 2.51 9.18
N ASN A 56 -2.45 1.49 9.08
CA ASN A 56 -3.62 1.38 9.93
C ASN A 56 -3.57 0.09 10.72
N ARG A 57 -3.64 0.23 12.05
CA ARG A 57 -3.63 -0.90 12.97
C ARG A 57 -4.98 -1.04 13.64
N LYS A 58 -6.01 -1.33 12.84
CA LYS A 58 -7.34 -1.57 13.35
C LYS A 58 -7.36 -2.84 14.17
N GLY A 59 -8.10 -2.81 15.27
CA GLY A 59 -8.27 -3.97 16.13
C GLY A 59 -7.19 -4.08 17.20
N GLN A 60 -7.39 -5.05 18.09
CA GLN A 60 -6.56 -5.21 19.28
C GLN A 60 -5.44 -6.25 19.11
N TYR A 61 -5.40 -6.93 17.95
CA TYR A 61 -4.41 -7.97 17.71
C TYR A 61 -3.08 -7.37 17.26
N ASN A 62 -1.98 -7.85 17.82
CA ASN A 62 -0.66 -7.30 17.56
C ASN A 62 -0.23 -7.33 16.09
N LEU A 63 -0.69 -8.33 15.33
CA LEU A 63 -0.28 -8.47 13.92
C LEU A 63 -1.29 -7.92 12.92
N LYS A 64 -2.39 -7.32 13.37
CA LYS A 64 -3.34 -6.75 12.44
C LYS A 64 -2.85 -5.37 11.98
N CYS A 65 -2.54 -5.26 10.70
CA CYS A 65 -1.99 -4.04 10.12
C CYS A 65 -2.31 -3.98 8.64
N THR A 66 -2.69 -2.79 8.18
CA THR A 66 -2.91 -2.51 6.76
C THR A 66 -1.99 -1.36 6.35
N TYR A 67 -1.30 -1.55 5.22
CA TYR A 67 -0.44 -0.54 4.60
C TYR A 67 -1.06 -0.14 3.27
N LEU A 68 -1.28 1.14 3.06
CA LEU A 68 -1.90 1.66 1.84
C LEU A 68 -1.01 2.72 1.21
N SER A 69 -0.67 2.54 -0.07
CA SER A 69 0.01 3.54 -0.88
C SER A 69 -1.02 4.21 -1.79
N ARG A 70 -1.10 5.53 -1.74
CA ARG A 70 -2.10 6.31 -2.46
C ARG A 70 -1.44 7.43 -3.23
N TYR A 71 -1.85 7.58 -4.50
CA TYR A 71 -1.34 8.63 -5.37
C TYR A 71 -2.29 9.82 -5.37
N ASN A 72 -1.76 11.00 -5.06
CA ASN A 72 -2.44 12.29 -5.15
C ASN A 72 -3.82 12.29 -4.47
N ASN A 73 -3.95 11.53 -3.39
CA ASN A 73 -5.21 11.40 -2.64
C ASN A 73 -6.40 10.90 -3.46
N THR A 74 -6.16 10.36 -4.63
CA THR A 74 -7.21 9.94 -5.55
C THR A 74 -7.19 8.45 -5.84
N TYR A 75 -6.00 7.88 -6.12
CA TYR A 75 -5.88 6.50 -6.54
C TYR A 75 -5.13 5.67 -5.53
N ASN A 76 -5.72 4.55 -5.11
CA ASN A 76 -5.04 3.56 -4.29
C ASN A 76 -4.19 2.70 -5.21
N LEU A 77 -2.88 2.63 -4.95
CA LEU A 77 -1.94 1.89 -5.80
C LEU A 77 -1.64 0.50 -5.26
N LEU A 78 -1.38 0.40 -3.97
CA LEU A 78 -1.02 -0.84 -3.29
C LEU A 78 -1.66 -0.87 -1.92
N ARG A 79 -2.11 -2.05 -1.48
CA ARG A 79 -2.53 -2.26 -0.10
C ARG A 79 -2.05 -3.62 0.39
N ILE A 80 -1.36 -3.64 1.52
CA ILE A 80 -0.96 -4.87 2.18
C ILE A 80 -1.84 -5.08 3.41
N ASP A 81 -2.48 -6.24 3.49
CA ASP A 81 -3.24 -6.67 4.66
C ASP A 81 -2.47 -7.82 5.30
N ILE A 82 -1.95 -7.60 6.51
CA ILE A 82 -1.13 -8.61 7.18
C ILE A 82 -1.99 -9.69 7.81
N ASN A 83 -3.08 -9.30 8.45
CA ASN A 83 -3.98 -10.25 9.10
C ASN A 83 -5.42 -9.76 8.94
N GLY A 84 -6.31 -10.67 8.63
CA GLY A 84 -7.72 -10.35 8.41
C GLY A 84 -8.40 -11.43 7.58
N PRO A 85 -9.63 -11.17 7.11
CA PRO A 85 -10.36 -12.15 6.31
C PRO A 85 -9.69 -12.36 4.95
N PRO A 86 -9.89 -13.54 4.34
CA PRO A 86 -9.44 -13.76 2.98
C PRO A 86 -10.16 -12.85 1.99
N HIS A 87 -9.54 -12.61 0.85
CA HIS A 87 -10.10 -11.78 -0.21
C HIS A 87 -10.50 -12.63 -1.41
N ASP A 88 -11.68 -12.38 -1.95
CA ASP A 88 -12.16 -13.03 -3.16
C ASP A 88 -11.87 -12.14 -4.37
N ASN A 89 -11.05 -12.64 -5.28
CA ASN A 89 -10.72 -11.94 -6.52
C ASN A 89 -11.89 -11.98 -7.50
N PRO A 90 -11.91 -11.07 -8.50
CA PRO A 90 -13.00 -11.05 -9.51
C PRO A 90 -13.18 -12.37 -10.27
N ASP A 91 -12.14 -13.21 -10.36
CA ASP A 91 -12.24 -14.50 -11.03
C ASP A 91 -12.70 -15.64 -10.11
N GLY A 92 -13.03 -15.32 -8.85
CA GLY A 92 -13.48 -16.32 -7.88
C GLY A 92 -12.37 -16.97 -7.06
N THR A 93 -11.11 -16.70 -7.35
CA THR A 93 -10.03 -17.23 -6.52
C THR A 93 -9.97 -16.50 -5.20
N THR A 94 -9.59 -17.22 -4.13
CA THR A 94 -9.52 -16.67 -2.78
C THR A 94 -8.06 -16.60 -2.32
N VAL A 95 -7.66 -15.47 -1.74
CA VAL A 95 -6.30 -15.23 -1.26
C VAL A 95 -6.35 -14.93 0.24
N ASN A 96 -5.66 -15.75 1.03
CA ASN A 96 -5.57 -15.55 2.47
C ASN A 96 -4.56 -14.46 2.82
N CYS A 97 -4.65 -13.92 4.03
CA CYS A 97 -3.64 -13.01 4.57
C CYS A 97 -2.40 -13.79 5.01
N PRO A 98 -1.20 -13.19 4.90
CA PRO A 98 -0.97 -11.83 4.36
C PRO A 98 -1.11 -11.78 2.85
N HIS A 99 -1.79 -10.75 2.37
CA HIS A 99 -1.95 -10.57 0.93
C HIS A 99 -1.73 -9.10 0.54
N ILE A 100 -1.44 -8.88 -0.76
CA ILE A 100 -1.24 -7.54 -1.30
C ILE A 100 -2.22 -7.31 -2.45
N HIS A 101 -2.91 -6.18 -2.39
CA HIS A 101 -3.73 -5.69 -3.50
C HIS A 101 -2.89 -4.76 -4.34
N ILE A 102 -2.88 -4.95 -5.65
CA ILE A 102 -2.12 -4.13 -6.59
C ILE A 102 -3.10 -3.52 -7.58
N TYR A 103 -2.99 -2.21 -7.80
CA TYR A 103 -3.86 -1.53 -8.76
C TYR A 103 -3.81 -2.22 -10.12
N LYS A 104 -5.00 -2.47 -10.66
CA LYS A 104 -5.18 -2.99 -12.01
C LYS A 104 -6.20 -2.12 -12.71
N GLU A 105 -5.86 -1.66 -13.90
CA GLU A 105 -6.73 -0.80 -14.69
C GLU A 105 -8.11 -1.45 -14.88
N GLY A 106 -9.16 -0.70 -14.54
CA GLY A 106 -10.52 -1.20 -14.59
C GLY A 106 -10.98 -1.96 -13.34
N TYR A 107 -10.06 -2.30 -12.43
CA TYR A 107 -10.37 -3.08 -11.23
C TYR A 107 -9.94 -2.40 -9.93
N ASN A 108 -9.19 -1.30 -10.00
CA ASN A 108 -8.62 -0.64 -8.82
C ASN A 108 -7.84 -1.65 -7.96
N LEU A 109 -8.21 -1.86 -6.70
CA LEU A 109 -7.59 -2.83 -5.80
C LEU A 109 -8.40 -4.12 -5.64
N SER A 110 -9.23 -4.47 -6.62
CA SER A 110 -10.04 -5.69 -6.54
C SER A 110 -9.24 -6.98 -6.61
N TRP A 111 -8.02 -6.91 -7.13
CA TRP A 111 -7.16 -8.08 -7.27
C TRP A 111 -6.12 -8.13 -6.15
N ALA A 112 -6.03 -9.27 -5.47
CA ALA A 112 -5.03 -9.51 -4.43
C ALA A 112 -4.19 -10.74 -4.77
N TYR A 113 -2.99 -10.76 -4.21
CA TYR A 113 -2.00 -11.82 -4.42
C TYR A 113 -1.36 -12.18 -3.09
N PRO A 114 -0.87 -13.42 -2.92
CA PRO A 114 -0.09 -13.74 -1.72
C PRO A 114 1.08 -12.76 -1.58
N LEU A 115 1.28 -12.22 -0.38
CA LEU A 115 2.29 -11.19 -0.15
C LEU A 115 3.68 -11.66 -0.61
N GLY A 116 4.09 -12.86 -0.24
CA GLY A 116 5.40 -13.39 -0.57
C GLY A 116 5.64 -13.59 -2.07
N SER A 117 4.58 -13.58 -2.90
CA SER A 117 4.73 -13.68 -4.35
C SER A 117 5.10 -12.35 -4.99
N LYS A 118 5.00 -11.24 -4.26
CA LYS A 118 5.23 -9.89 -4.79
C LYS A 118 6.32 -9.13 -4.06
N ILE A 119 6.44 -9.31 -2.75
CA ILE A 119 7.41 -8.61 -1.93
C ILE A 119 8.09 -9.61 -1.01
N GLU A 120 9.43 -9.59 -0.99
CA GLU A 120 10.20 -10.38 -0.04
C GLU A 120 10.25 -9.61 1.27
N THR A 121 9.50 -10.06 2.27
CA THR A 121 9.42 -9.41 3.57
C THR A 121 9.01 -10.44 4.63
N ASN A 122 9.24 -10.10 5.90
CA ASN A 122 8.79 -10.93 7.02
C ASN A 122 7.45 -10.39 7.54
N PRO A 123 6.31 -11.06 7.27
CA PRO A 123 5.00 -10.54 7.68
C PRO A 123 4.79 -10.53 9.20
N LYS A 124 5.66 -11.15 9.97
CA LYS A 124 5.60 -11.11 11.43
C LYS A 124 6.33 -9.89 12.00
N ASP A 125 7.11 -9.19 11.19
CA ASP A 125 7.80 -7.97 11.58
C ASP A 125 7.15 -6.79 10.86
N LEU A 126 6.21 -6.13 11.52
CA LEU A 126 5.41 -5.06 10.90
C LEU A 126 6.27 -3.87 10.48
N ILE A 127 7.34 -3.57 11.21
CA ILE A 127 8.24 -2.48 10.85
C ILE A 127 9.01 -2.83 9.58
N GLN A 128 9.46 -4.08 9.47
CA GLN A 128 10.17 -4.53 8.27
C GLN A 128 9.26 -4.51 7.04
N VAL A 129 7.97 -4.86 7.20
CA VAL A 129 6.99 -4.75 6.11
C VAL A 129 6.89 -3.31 5.63
N LEU A 130 6.87 -2.33 6.54
CA LEU A 130 6.85 -0.93 6.17
C LEU A 130 8.10 -0.53 5.37
N ILE A 131 9.26 -1.01 5.77
CA ILE A 131 10.53 -0.73 5.08
C ILE A 131 10.51 -1.31 3.68
N ASP A 132 10.01 -2.54 3.51
CA ASP A 132 9.99 -3.26 2.24
C ASP A 132 8.85 -2.80 1.32
N PHE A 133 7.85 -2.13 1.88
CA PHE A 133 6.70 -1.60 1.15
C PHE A 133 7.08 -0.35 0.30
#